data_3aec8f62e9e3676538da160b348044b6
#
_entry.id   3aec8f62e9e3676538da160b348044b6
#
_cell.length_a   1.000
_cell.length_b   1.000
_cell.length_c   1.000
_cell.angle_alpha   90.00
_cell.angle_beta   90.00
_cell.angle_gamma   90.00
#
_symmetry.space_group_name_H-M   'P 1'
#
loop_
_entity.id
_entity.type
_entity.pdbx_description
1 polymer ?
#
loop_
_entity_poly.entity_id
_entity_poly.type
_entity_poly.pdbx_seq_one_letter_code
_entity_poly.pdbx_strand_id
1 'polypeptide(L)'
;MAEKKEPKGNIKNGTIELVLLLLLRSEKKYGYQLANELLEYSEGGYKLNEATMYPTLYRLNEKGYLEYEQIKVGVKRTRVYYSITESGLEYLDRLLDEYYSIT
;
A
#
# COMPACT_ATOMS: atom_id res chain seq x y z
N MET A 1 3.88 -13.44 25.68
CA MET A 1 3.43 -13.20 25.47
C MET A 1 3.21 -12.57 24.84
N ALA A 2 3.44 -12.69 24.67
CA ALA A 2 3.00 -12.25 24.17
C ALA A 2 2.75 -11.93 23.48
N GLU A 3 2.82 -11.95 23.33
CA GLU A 3 2.31 -11.76 22.84
C GLU A 3 1.98 -11.35 22.19
N LYS A 4 2.23 -11.41 21.96
CA LYS A 4 1.73 -11.08 21.51
C LYS A 4 1.16 -10.75 20.95
N LYS A 5 1.06 -10.72 20.72
CA LYS A 5 0.34 -10.51 20.34
C LYS A 5 0.17 -9.72 19.64
N GLU A 6 0.36 -9.56 18.92
CA GLU A 6 0.14 -8.85 18.33
C GLU A 6 -0.77 -8.47 18.01
N PRO A 7 -0.91 -8.09 18.16
CA PRO A 7 -2.13 -7.74 17.93
C PRO A 7 -2.53 -7.68 16.66
N LYS A 8 -3.34 -8.20 16.41
CA LYS A 8 -3.77 -8.31 15.34
C LYS A 8 -4.23 -7.14 14.77
N GLY A 9 -4.95 -6.46 15.04
CA GLY A 9 -5.43 -5.33 14.41
C GLY A 9 -4.40 -4.29 14.29
N ASN A 10 -3.29 -4.63 14.79
CA ASN A 10 -2.25 -3.69 14.86
C ASN A 10 -1.24 -3.94 13.84
N ILE A 11 -1.58 -3.70 12.64
CA ILE A 11 -0.66 -3.89 11.56
C ILE A 11 0.36 -2.82 11.60
N LYS A 12 1.59 -3.21 11.58
CA LYS A 12 2.64 -2.25 11.57
C LYS A 12 2.66 -1.52 10.24
N ASN A 13 3.10 -0.29 10.30
CA ASN A 13 3.17 0.53 9.12
C ASN A 13 3.95 -0.16 8.01
N GLY A 14 4.99 -0.88 8.37
CA GLY A 14 5.78 -1.56 7.37
C GLY A 14 4.98 -2.60 6.60
N THR A 15 4.05 -3.27 7.27
CA THR A 15 3.24 -4.26 6.61
C THR A 15 2.30 -3.61 5.61
N ILE A 16 1.71 -2.48 5.99
CA ILE A 16 0.83 -1.78 5.07
C ILE A 16 1.59 -1.30 3.86
N GLU A 17 2.76 -0.73 4.10
CA GLU A 17 3.59 -0.28 2.99
C GLU A 17 3.92 -1.42 2.05
N LEU A 18 4.28 -2.56 2.63
CA LEU A 18 4.64 -3.72 1.82
C LEU A 18 3.49 -4.14 0.93
N VAL A 19 2.30 -4.24 1.48
CA VAL A 19 1.16 -4.68 0.71
C VAL A 19 0.84 -3.69 -0.40
N LEU A 20 0.84 -2.40 -0.08
CA LEU A 20 0.53 -1.40 -1.10
C LEU A 20 1.54 -1.43 -2.24
N LEU A 21 2.82 -1.57 -1.90
CA LEU A 21 3.83 -1.63 -2.93
C LEU A 21 3.70 -2.90 -3.77
N LEU A 22 3.36 -4.01 -3.14
CA LEU A 22 3.14 -5.24 -3.90
C LEU A 22 1.98 -5.10 -4.86
N LEU A 23 0.89 -4.48 -4.41
CA LEU A 23 -0.26 -4.29 -5.27
C LEU A 23 0.05 -3.39 -6.46
N LEU A 24 0.91 -2.41 -6.25
CA LEU A 24 1.24 -1.47 -7.31
C LEU A 24 2.38 -1.94 -8.20
N ARG A 25 3.04 -3.03 -7.82
CA ARG A 25 4.20 -3.48 -8.58
C ARG A 25 3.86 -3.84 -10.01
N SER A 26 2.70 -4.41 -10.23
CA SER A 26 2.35 -4.88 -11.55
C SER A 26 1.72 -3.80 -12.43
N GLU A 27 1.03 -2.85 -11.83
CA GLU A 27 0.38 -1.79 -12.62
C GLU A 27 -0.10 -0.70 -11.70
N LYS A 28 -0.30 0.47 -12.30
CA LYS A 28 -0.84 1.58 -11.52
C LYS A 28 -2.30 1.31 -11.17
N LYS A 29 -2.74 1.87 -10.06
CA LYS A 29 -4.09 1.66 -9.58
C LYS A 29 -4.59 2.94 -8.93
N TYR A 30 -5.89 3.15 -8.99
CA TYR A 30 -6.44 4.33 -8.32
C TYR A 30 -6.90 3.95 -6.92
N GLY A 31 -7.16 4.99 -6.12
CA GLY A 31 -7.36 4.79 -4.69
C GLY A 31 -8.45 3.80 -4.33
N TYR A 32 -9.61 3.94 -4.96
CA TYR A 32 -10.72 3.03 -4.65
C TYR A 32 -10.35 1.58 -4.99
N GLN A 33 -9.68 1.41 -6.09
CA GLN A 33 -9.23 0.08 -6.51
C GLN A 33 -8.27 -0.51 -5.49
N LEU A 34 -7.32 0.31 -5.02
CA LEU A 34 -6.40 -0.14 -4.00
C LEU A 34 -7.11 -0.52 -2.72
N ALA A 35 -8.08 0.28 -2.33
CA ALA A 35 -8.81 0.01 -1.10
C ALA A 35 -9.53 -1.33 -1.18
N ASN A 36 -10.14 -1.60 -2.32
CA ASN A 36 -10.83 -2.86 -2.51
C ASN A 36 -9.88 -4.04 -2.51
N GLU A 37 -8.74 -3.89 -3.15
CA GLU A 37 -7.78 -4.97 -3.22
C GLU A 37 -7.14 -5.23 -1.86
N LEU A 38 -6.93 -4.18 -1.09
CA LEU A 38 -6.43 -4.36 0.26
C LEU A 38 -7.40 -5.18 1.09
N LEU A 39 -8.67 -4.86 0.96
CA LEU A 39 -9.68 -5.57 1.70
C LEU A 39 -9.70 -7.06 1.32
N GLU A 40 -9.62 -7.34 0.03
CA GLU A 40 -9.58 -8.71 -0.43
C GLU A 40 -8.34 -9.42 0.04
N TYR A 41 -7.23 -8.72 0.01
CA TYR A 41 -5.96 -9.30 0.38
C TYR A 41 -5.96 -9.73 1.84
N SER A 42 -6.63 -8.96 2.67
CA SER A 42 -6.70 -9.28 4.09
C SER A 42 -7.78 -10.31 4.37
N GLU A 43 -8.56 -10.65 3.38
CA GLU A 43 -9.66 -11.59 3.52
C GLU A 43 -10.63 -11.16 4.59
N GLY A 44 -10.76 -9.85 4.75
CA GLY A 44 -11.66 -9.35 5.75
C GLY A 44 -11.15 -9.51 7.16
N GLY A 45 -9.91 -9.95 7.31
CA GLY A 45 -9.36 -10.21 8.61
C GLY A 45 -9.19 -8.97 9.45
N TYR A 46 -8.97 -7.84 8.82
CA TYR A 46 -8.97 -6.58 9.52
C TYR A 46 -9.24 -5.50 8.51
N LYS A 47 -9.65 -4.40 9.02
CA LYS A 47 -10.04 -3.34 8.15
C LYS A 47 -8.95 -2.34 7.98
N LEU A 48 -8.41 -2.29 6.79
CA LEU A 48 -7.51 -1.22 6.42
C LEU A 48 -8.38 -0.24 5.69
N ASN A 49 -8.94 0.67 6.43
CA ASN A 49 -9.85 1.61 5.80
C ASN A 49 -9.05 2.74 5.17
N GLU A 50 -9.76 3.62 4.52
CA GLU A 50 -9.12 4.71 3.80
C GLU A 50 -8.35 5.61 4.72
N ALA A 51 -8.76 5.69 5.97
CA ALA A 51 -8.07 6.55 6.92
C ALA A 51 -6.65 6.08 7.17
N THR A 52 -6.40 4.78 6.99
CA THR A 52 -5.05 4.24 7.16
C THR A 52 -4.29 4.24 5.86
N MET A 53 -4.96 3.89 4.79
CA MET A 53 -4.31 3.72 3.50
C MET A 53 -3.77 5.01 2.92
N TYR A 54 -4.59 6.05 2.90
CA TYR A 54 -4.19 7.27 2.23
C TYR A 54 -3.00 7.97 2.89
N PRO A 55 -2.92 8.04 4.20
CA PRO A 55 -1.70 8.59 4.80
C PRO A 55 -0.45 7.81 4.44
N THR A 56 -0.58 6.50 4.31
CA THR A 56 0.56 5.68 3.92
C THR A 56 0.97 5.97 2.49
N LEU A 57 0.00 6.08 1.59
CA LEU A 57 0.29 6.43 0.20
C LEU A 57 0.97 7.79 0.13
N TYR A 58 0.51 8.73 0.94
CA TYR A 58 1.11 10.05 0.95
C TYR A 58 2.57 9.99 1.40
N ARG A 59 2.86 9.23 2.45
CA ARG A 59 4.22 9.10 2.93
C ARG A 59 5.13 8.48 1.88
N LEU A 60 4.63 7.45 1.21
CA LEU A 60 5.43 6.79 0.18
C LEU A 60 5.71 7.72 -0.97
N ASN A 61 4.71 8.54 -1.32
CA ASN A 61 4.90 9.52 -2.37
C ASN A 61 5.92 10.57 -1.96
N GLU A 62 5.86 11.02 -0.71
CA GLU A 62 6.80 12.01 -0.23
C GLU A 62 8.23 11.50 -0.28
N LYS A 63 8.41 10.22 -0.09
CA LYS A 63 9.74 9.63 -0.10
C LYS A 63 10.22 9.27 -1.49
N GLY A 64 9.38 9.50 -2.49
CA GLY A 64 9.77 9.20 -3.85
C GLY A 64 9.58 7.76 -4.27
N TYR A 65 8.92 6.97 -3.45
CA TYR A 65 8.67 5.55 -3.79
C TYR A 65 7.44 5.35 -4.64
N LEU A 66 6.53 6.32 -4.58
CA LEU A 66 5.35 6.31 -5.44
C LEU A 66 5.23 7.65 -6.12
N GLU A 67 4.51 7.66 -7.21
CA GLU A 67 4.09 8.91 -7.82
C GLU A 67 2.61 8.76 -8.15
N TYR A 68 1.96 9.88 -8.38
CA TYR A 68 0.56 9.83 -8.69
C TYR A 68 0.27 10.77 -9.85
N GLU A 69 -0.83 10.50 -10.53
CA GLU A 69 -1.27 11.39 -11.58
C GLU A 69 -2.78 11.39 -11.60
N GLN A 70 -3.33 12.50 -12.03
CA GLN A 70 -4.77 12.62 -12.17
C GLN A 70 -5.15 12.32 -13.59
N ILE A 71 -6.08 11.41 -13.76
CA ILE A 71 -6.51 11.00 -15.09
C ILE A 71 -7.99 11.25 -15.20
N LYS A 72 -8.39 11.92 -16.28
CA LYS A 72 -9.78 12.16 -16.53
C LYS A 72 -10.43 10.87 -16.98
N VAL A 73 -11.53 10.52 -16.34
CA VAL A 73 -12.23 9.28 -16.68
C VAL A 73 -13.66 9.56 -17.09
N GLY A 74 -13.99 10.80 -17.38
CA GLY A 74 -15.32 11.17 -17.80
C GLY A 74 -15.35 12.64 -17.96
N VAL A 75 -16.54 13.19 -18.22
CA VAL A 75 -16.65 14.59 -18.49
C VAL A 75 -16.25 15.42 -17.28
N LYS A 76 -16.66 14.98 -16.11
CA LYS A 76 -16.41 15.76 -14.91
C LYS A 76 -15.69 14.97 -13.83
N ARG A 77 -15.12 13.85 -14.18
CA ARG A 77 -14.49 13.01 -13.19
C ARG A 77 -13.05 12.85 -13.44
N THR A 78 -12.29 12.85 -12.37
CA THR A 78 -10.88 12.48 -12.44
C THR A 78 -10.61 11.43 -11.38
N ARG A 79 -9.63 10.61 -11.64
CA ARG A 79 -9.15 9.64 -10.68
C ARG A 79 -7.69 9.87 -10.46
N VAL A 80 -7.26 9.64 -9.23
CA VAL A 80 -5.85 9.73 -8.89
C VAL A 80 -5.29 8.32 -8.94
N TYR A 81 -4.36 8.11 -9.87
CA TYR A 81 -3.70 6.82 -10.01
C TYR A 81 -2.34 6.89 -9.36
N TYR A 82 -1.99 5.83 -8.67
CA TYR A 82 -0.68 5.70 -8.02
C TYR A 82 0.14 4.67 -8.74
N SER A 83 1.43 4.92 -8.87
CA SER A 83 2.32 3.97 -9.49
C SER A 83 3.62 3.93 -8.69
N ILE A 84 4.31 2.81 -8.78
CA ILE A 84 5.55 2.64 -8.05
C ILE A 84 6.69 3.14 -8.91
N THR A 85 7.64 3.80 -8.27
CA THR A 85 8.81 4.31 -8.98
C THR A 85 9.92 3.29 -8.92
N GLU A 86 11.01 3.58 -9.62
CA GLU A 86 12.17 2.72 -9.55
C GLU A 86 12.72 2.65 -8.13
N SER A 87 12.78 3.80 -7.46
CA SER A 87 13.17 3.82 -6.06
C SER A 87 12.23 3.00 -5.20
N GLY A 88 10.95 3.05 -5.54
CA GLY A 88 9.97 2.26 -4.82
C GLY A 88 10.18 0.77 -5.00
N LEU A 89 10.57 0.36 -6.20
CA LEU A 89 10.86 -1.05 -6.44
C LEU A 89 12.05 -1.51 -5.61
N GLU A 90 13.07 -0.68 -5.52
CA GLU A 90 14.22 -1.01 -4.69
C GLU A 90 13.85 -1.08 -3.21
N TYR A 91 13.03 -0.15 -2.79
CA TYR A 91 12.56 -0.17 -1.41
C TYR A 91 11.75 -1.42 -1.13
N LEU A 92 10.89 -1.80 -2.07
CA LEU A 92 10.11 -3.01 -1.93
C LEU A 92 11.01 -4.23 -1.78
N ASP A 93 12.05 -4.31 -2.58
CA ASP A 93 13.00 -5.42 -2.48
C ASP A 93 13.61 -5.49 -1.10
N ARG A 94 13.98 -4.34 -0.54
CA ARG A 94 14.55 -4.32 0.80
C ARG A 94 13.53 -4.77 1.85
N LEU A 95 12.29 -4.33 1.69
CA LEU A 95 11.25 -4.75 2.62
C LEU A 95 11.03 -6.25 2.57
N LEU A 96 11.03 -6.80 1.37
CA LEU A 96 10.83 -8.23 1.21
C LEU A 96 11.98 -9.00 1.84
N ASP A 97 13.20 -8.52 1.66
CA ASP A 97 14.35 -9.15 2.27
C ASP A 97 14.23 -9.16 3.78
N GLU A 98 13.85 -8.03 4.34
CA GLU A 98 13.71 -7.95 5.79
C GLU A 98 12.60 -8.85 6.28
N TYR A 99 11.52 -8.87 5.55
CA TYR A 99 10.37 -9.65 5.96
C TYR A 99 10.71 -11.14 5.99
N TYR A 100 11.35 -11.62 4.96
CA TYR A 100 11.65 -13.03 4.86
C TYR A 100 12.86 -13.45 5.67
N SER A 101 13.75 -12.54 5.94
CA SER A 101 14.94 -12.91 6.70
C SER A 101 14.62 -13.11 8.17
N ILE A 102 13.48 -12.70 8.62
CA ILE A 102 13.09 -12.90 10.00
C ILE A 102 12.71 -14.35 10.27
N THR A 103 12.25 -15.01 9.27
CA THR A 103 11.89 -16.42 9.44
C THR A 103 13.11 -17.33 9.28
#